data_81a81489d094323ef01319b451b1779f
#
_entry.id   81a81489d094323ef01319b451b1779f
#
_cell.length_a   1.000
_cell.length_b   1.000
_cell.length_c   1.000
_cell.angle_alpha   90.00
_cell.angle_beta   90.00
_cell.angle_gamma   90.00
#
_symmetry.space_group_name_H-M   'P 1'
#
loop_
_entity.id
_entity.type
_entity.pdbx_description
1 polymer ?
#
loop_
_entity_poly.entity_id
_entity_poly.type
_entity_poly.pdbx_seq_one_letter_code
_entity_poly.pdbx_strand_id
1 'polypeptide(L)'
;TGKRVRSETNLGTGAVSISSAAVELAQLKLGQAHGRDELMTLETEKVAVVGAGRMSRLLLQHLQSKGCCSLTLLNRTKKRAEDLSAAFPDIQIDCRLIDELDSCLSLSTLVFTSTAANEPIIDAEKLMKIDRKPLLRLIDIGVPRNISSDANSISGIESHDVDDLQEVVSRNQEARQKLALEAEVLIEEECRIFLEWWDSLAAVPTINCLRSGLESIRKEELQKALSRMGPDFSARE
;
A
#
# COMPACT_ATOMS: atom_id res chain seq x y z
N THR A 1 20.60 -0.58 2.29
CA THR A 1 19.98 0.11 3.44
C THR A 1 18.46 0.20 3.32
N GLY A 2 17.86 0.94 2.37
CA GLY A 2 16.40 1.15 2.30
C GLY A 2 15.55 -0.12 2.10
N LYS A 3 16.08 -1.16 1.45
CA LYS A 3 15.40 -2.45 1.32
C LYS A 3 15.39 -3.21 2.65
N ARG A 4 16.52 -3.20 3.38
CA ARG A 4 16.67 -3.80 4.72
C ARG A 4 15.69 -3.13 5.70
N VAL A 5 15.66 -1.81 5.77
CA VAL A 5 14.74 -1.07 6.64
C VAL A 5 13.28 -1.46 6.38
N ARG A 6 12.84 -1.52 5.13
CA ARG A 6 11.46 -1.91 4.81
C ARG A 6 11.12 -3.36 5.17
N SER A 7 12.08 -4.28 5.07
CA SER A 7 11.84 -5.70 5.39
C SER A 7 11.87 -5.98 6.89
N GLU A 8 12.64 -5.22 7.68
CA GLU A 8 12.83 -5.47 9.11
C GLU A 8 11.90 -4.64 10.01
N THR A 9 11.41 -3.47 9.55
CA THR A 9 10.61 -2.57 10.41
C THR A 9 9.12 -2.50 10.08
N ASN A 10 8.62 -3.10 9.01
CA ASN A 10 7.24 -2.93 8.54
C ASN A 10 6.78 -1.46 8.38
N LEU A 11 7.70 -0.51 8.25
CA LEU A 11 7.44 0.94 8.20
C LEU A 11 6.49 1.36 7.06
N GLY A 12 6.32 0.51 6.05
CA GLY A 12 5.43 0.73 4.90
C GLY A 12 3.98 0.31 5.11
N THR A 13 3.60 -0.24 6.27
CA THR A 13 2.26 -0.77 6.52
C THR A 13 1.35 0.24 7.21
N GLY A 14 0.03 0.01 7.14
CA GLY A 14 -1.01 0.83 7.76
C GLY A 14 -1.48 2.02 6.92
N ALA A 15 -2.75 2.38 7.08
CA ALA A 15 -3.39 3.47 6.37
C ALA A 15 -3.01 4.84 6.96
N VAL A 16 -2.70 5.82 6.10
CA VAL A 16 -2.35 7.21 6.49
C VAL A 16 -3.20 8.27 5.80
N SER A 17 -4.07 7.89 4.88
CA SER A 17 -5.03 8.77 4.23
C SER A 17 -6.45 8.27 4.50
N ILE A 18 -7.44 9.16 4.43
CA ILE A 18 -8.85 8.80 4.62
C ILE A 18 -9.28 7.67 3.66
N SER A 19 -8.88 7.73 2.39
CA SER A 19 -9.22 6.69 1.41
C SER A 19 -8.58 5.33 1.75
N SER A 20 -7.34 5.31 2.25
CA SER A 20 -6.70 4.07 2.69
C SER A 20 -7.29 3.54 3.99
N ALA A 21 -7.63 4.45 4.94
CA ALA A 21 -8.28 4.08 6.20
C ALA A 21 -9.67 3.48 5.97
N ALA A 22 -10.43 4.01 5.01
CA ALA A 22 -11.73 3.48 4.64
C ALA A 22 -11.66 2.00 4.18
N VAL A 23 -10.66 1.67 3.36
CA VAL A 23 -10.46 0.29 2.89
C VAL A 23 -9.96 -0.62 4.02
N GLU A 24 -9.06 -0.13 4.86
CA GLU A 24 -8.54 -0.87 6.02
C GLU A 24 -9.65 -1.15 7.04
N LEU A 25 -10.49 -0.14 7.35
CA LEU A 25 -11.64 -0.31 8.22
C LEU A 25 -12.63 -1.34 7.67
N ALA A 26 -12.91 -1.29 6.36
CA ALA A 26 -13.76 -2.30 5.71
C ALA A 26 -13.22 -3.71 5.90
N GLN A 27 -11.93 -3.93 5.65
CA GLN A 27 -11.27 -5.23 5.83
C GLN A 27 -11.33 -5.73 7.28
N LEU A 28 -11.11 -4.81 8.25
CA LEU A 28 -11.17 -5.12 9.68
C LEU A 28 -12.60 -5.54 10.09
N LYS A 29 -13.61 -4.76 9.67
CA LYS A 29 -15.02 -5.04 9.98
C LYS A 29 -15.52 -6.34 9.36
N LEU A 30 -15.03 -6.69 8.18
CA LEU A 30 -15.27 -7.98 7.56
C LEU A 30 -14.63 -9.12 8.37
N GLY A 31 -13.40 -8.94 8.84
CA GLY A 31 -12.71 -9.89 9.72
C GLY A 31 -13.51 -10.13 11.01
N GLN A 32 -13.89 -9.07 11.69
CA GLN A 32 -14.68 -9.13 12.94
C GLN A 32 -16.02 -9.88 12.76
N ALA A 33 -16.71 -9.67 11.63
CA ALA A 33 -17.93 -10.40 11.32
C ALA A 33 -17.72 -11.92 11.16
N HIS A 34 -16.51 -12.34 10.83
CA HIS A 34 -16.13 -13.76 10.74
C HIS A 34 -15.38 -14.25 11.99
N GLY A 35 -15.38 -13.48 13.09
CA GLY A 35 -14.69 -13.82 14.34
C GLY A 35 -13.16 -13.80 14.22
N ARG A 36 -12.60 -12.99 13.32
CA ARG A 36 -11.16 -12.83 13.10
C ARG A 36 -10.77 -11.38 13.29
N ASP A 37 -9.68 -11.13 13.99
CA ASP A 37 -9.07 -9.78 14.13
C ASP A 37 -8.03 -9.50 13.04
N GLU A 38 -8.17 -10.13 11.88
CA GLU A 38 -7.28 -9.98 10.73
C GLU A 38 -7.97 -9.24 9.58
N LEU A 39 -7.17 -8.52 8.78
CA LEU A 39 -7.65 -7.85 7.58
C LEU A 39 -8.03 -8.87 6.52
N MET A 40 -9.31 -8.96 6.18
CA MET A 40 -9.80 -9.86 5.12
C MET A 40 -9.63 -9.26 3.73
N THR A 41 -9.46 -10.12 2.72
CA THR A 41 -9.48 -9.70 1.32
C THR A 41 -10.89 -9.27 0.90
N LEU A 42 -10.95 -8.40 -0.12
CA LEU A 42 -12.23 -7.89 -0.66
C LEU A 42 -12.71 -8.64 -1.91
N GLU A 43 -12.06 -9.77 -2.24
CA GLU A 43 -12.31 -10.52 -3.48
C GLU A 43 -13.75 -11.01 -3.63
N THR A 44 -14.37 -11.42 -2.52
CA THR A 44 -15.73 -12.00 -2.51
C THR A 44 -16.81 -10.97 -2.19
N GLU A 45 -16.44 -9.75 -1.85
CA GLU A 45 -17.37 -8.71 -1.44
C GLU A 45 -18.03 -8.02 -2.64
N LYS A 46 -19.32 -7.75 -2.49
CA LYS A 46 -20.09 -6.94 -3.45
C LYS A 46 -19.89 -5.47 -3.12
N VAL A 47 -18.83 -4.89 -3.68
CA VAL A 47 -18.43 -3.52 -3.40
C VAL A 47 -19.14 -2.54 -4.33
N ALA A 48 -19.65 -1.44 -3.77
CA ALA A 48 -20.10 -0.29 -4.55
C ALA A 48 -19.38 0.99 -4.11
N VAL A 49 -19.14 1.87 -5.07
CA VAL A 49 -18.55 3.19 -4.85
C VAL A 49 -19.48 4.25 -5.44
N VAL A 50 -19.90 5.21 -4.62
CA VAL A 50 -20.78 6.30 -5.02
C VAL A 50 -19.99 7.59 -5.15
N GLY A 51 -19.86 8.07 -6.38
CA GLY A 51 -19.05 9.23 -6.76
C GLY A 51 -17.87 8.85 -7.65
N ALA A 52 -17.51 9.71 -8.58
CA ALA A 52 -16.39 9.55 -9.51
C ALA A 52 -15.44 10.76 -9.45
N GLY A 53 -15.08 11.16 -8.21
CA GLY A 53 -14.20 12.28 -7.94
C GLY A 53 -12.74 11.86 -7.67
N ARG A 54 -11.94 12.83 -7.20
CA ARG A 54 -10.53 12.60 -6.83
C ARG A 54 -10.40 11.57 -5.68
N MET A 55 -11.28 11.66 -4.67
CA MET A 55 -11.26 10.74 -3.55
C MET A 55 -11.64 9.32 -3.98
N SER A 56 -12.65 9.17 -4.86
CA SER A 56 -13.02 7.88 -5.43
C SER A 56 -11.86 7.25 -6.21
N ARG A 57 -11.05 8.04 -6.95
CA ARG A 57 -9.86 7.53 -7.65
C ARG A 57 -8.84 6.94 -6.67
N LEU A 58 -8.54 7.65 -5.57
CA LEU A 58 -7.62 7.14 -4.53
C LEU A 58 -8.20 5.90 -3.85
N LEU A 59 -9.51 5.89 -3.60
CA LEU A 59 -10.20 4.73 -3.03
C LEU A 59 -10.08 3.50 -3.95
N LEU A 60 -10.31 3.65 -5.27
CA LEU A 60 -10.16 2.55 -6.23
C LEU A 60 -8.73 2.00 -6.26
N GLN A 61 -7.70 2.85 -6.18
CA GLN A 61 -6.31 2.40 -6.08
C GLN A 61 -6.08 1.50 -4.86
N HIS A 62 -6.64 1.90 -3.71
CA HIS A 62 -6.53 1.10 -2.49
C HIS A 62 -7.35 -0.19 -2.56
N LEU A 63 -8.57 -0.14 -3.09
CA LEU A 63 -9.40 -1.33 -3.30
C LEU A 63 -8.70 -2.36 -4.20
N GLN A 64 -8.11 -1.91 -5.31
CA GLN A 64 -7.31 -2.75 -6.21
C GLN A 64 -6.14 -3.41 -5.47
N SER A 65 -5.38 -2.64 -4.70
CA SER A 65 -4.23 -3.14 -3.94
C SER A 65 -4.59 -4.15 -2.85
N LYS A 66 -5.87 -4.21 -2.44
CA LYS A 66 -6.42 -5.10 -1.42
C LYS A 66 -7.27 -6.25 -1.99
N GLY A 67 -7.12 -6.51 -3.31
CA GLY A 67 -7.71 -7.67 -3.96
C GLY A 67 -9.16 -7.48 -4.43
N CYS A 68 -9.70 -6.26 -4.46
CA CYS A 68 -11.01 -6.03 -5.05
C CYS A 68 -10.94 -6.20 -6.58
N CYS A 69 -11.53 -7.27 -7.10
CA CYS A 69 -11.52 -7.61 -8.54
C CYS A 69 -12.73 -7.05 -9.29
N SER A 70 -13.84 -6.78 -8.59
CA SER A 70 -15.06 -6.25 -9.22
C SER A 70 -15.80 -5.29 -8.30
N LEU A 71 -16.38 -4.23 -8.86
CA LEU A 71 -17.19 -3.27 -8.12
C LEU A 71 -18.21 -2.56 -9.02
N THR A 72 -19.24 -1.98 -8.40
CA THR A 72 -20.19 -1.07 -9.07
C THR A 72 -19.80 0.37 -8.75
N LEU A 73 -19.67 1.21 -9.78
CA LEU A 73 -19.37 2.64 -9.64
C LEU A 73 -20.57 3.47 -10.05
N LEU A 74 -21.16 4.17 -9.08
CA LEU A 74 -22.33 5.05 -9.31
C LEU A 74 -21.90 6.50 -9.38
N ASN A 75 -22.42 7.22 -10.36
CA ASN A 75 -22.22 8.68 -10.45
C ASN A 75 -23.42 9.35 -11.14
N ARG A 76 -23.63 10.65 -10.88
CA ARG A 76 -24.66 11.45 -11.59
C ARG A 76 -24.41 11.51 -13.09
N THR A 77 -23.16 11.51 -13.51
CA THR A 77 -22.77 11.55 -14.92
C THR A 77 -22.08 10.24 -15.28
N LYS A 78 -22.70 9.43 -16.12
CA LYS A 78 -22.18 8.13 -16.53
C LYS A 78 -20.78 8.23 -17.13
N LYS A 79 -20.57 9.22 -18.02
CA LYS A 79 -19.27 9.46 -18.65
C LYS A 79 -18.12 9.63 -17.65
N ARG A 80 -18.34 10.32 -16.51
CA ARG A 80 -17.31 10.47 -15.47
C ARG A 80 -16.98 9.15 -14.78
N ALA A 81 -17.97 8.27 -14.61
CA ALA A 81 -17.73 6.93 -14.08
C ALA A 81 -16.92 6.09 -15.07
N GLU A 82 -17.27 6.15 -16.35
CA GLU A 82 -16.56 5.46 -17.44
C GLU A 82 -15.13 5.97 -17.60
N ASP A 83 -14.90 7.29 -17.57
CA ASP A 83 -13.55 7.88 -17.62
C ASP A 83 -12.68 7.46 -16.41
N LEU A 84 -13.28 7.33 -15.24
CA LEU A 84 -12.60 6.84 -14.06
C LEU A 84 -12.31 5.34 -14.17
N SER A 85 -13.28 4.55 -14.62
CA SER A 85 -13.16 3.10 -14.83
C SER A 85 -12.03 2.76 -15.82
N ALA A 86 -11.89 3.52 -16.89
CA ALA A 86 -10.83 3.32 -17.89
C ALA A 86 -9.41 3.45 -17.31
N ALA A 87 -9.25 4.10 -16.16
CA ALA A 87 -7.96 4.18 -15.47
C ALA A 87 -7.60 2.93 -14.62
N PHE A 88 -8.52 1.98 -14.50
CA PHE A 88 -8.37 0.75 -13.69
C PHE A 88 -8.74 -0.50 -14.49
N PRO A 89 -7.96 -0.87 -15.50
CA PRO A 89 -8.27 -1.98 -16.41
C PRO A 89 -8.28 -3.35 -15.72
N ASP A 90 -7.61 -3.47 -14.58
CA ASP A 90 -7.50 -4.73 -13.82
C ASP A 90 -8.70 -4.97 -12.89
N ILE A 91 -9.62 -4.01 -12.76
CA ILE A 91 -10.85 -4.15 -11.97
C ILE A 91 -12.04 -4.17 -12.93
N GLN A 92 -12.92 -5.14 -12.78
CA GLN A 92 -14.20 -5.15 -13.47
C GLN A 92 -15.13 -4.12 -12.84
N ILE A 93 -15.33 -2.96 -13.49
CA ILE A 93 -16.16 -1.87 -12.98
C ILE A 93 -17.47 -1.78 -13.77
N ASP A 94 -18.59 -2.00 -13.08
CA ASP A 94 -19.94 -1.75 -13.62
C ASP A 94 -20.34 -0.29 -13.35
N CYS A 95 -20.38 0.53 -14.40
CA CYS A 95 -20.69 1.97 -14.30
C CYS A 95 -22.19 2.21 -14.40
N ARG A 96 -22.81 2.74 -13.34
CA ARG A 96 -24.24 3.01 -13.25
C ARG A 96 -24.53 4.47 -12.95
N LEU A 97 -25.78 4.88 -13.20
CA LEU A 97 -26.29 6.17 -12.78
C LEU A 97 -26.71 6.16 -11.31
N ILE A 98 -26.66 7.33 -10.68
CA ILE A 98 -27.03 7.49 -9.26
C ILE A 98 -28.49 7.10 -9.00
N ASP A 99 -29.34 7.17 -10.00
CA ASP A 99 -30.77 6.79 -9.91
C ASP A 99 -30.96 5.28 -9.64
N GLU A 100 -29.93 4.48 -9.89
CA GLU A 100 -29.88 3.05 -9.59
C GLU A 100 -29.35 2.75 -8.17
N LEU A 101 -29.17 3.76 -7.32
CA LEU A 101 -28.59 3.64 -5.98
C LEU A 101 -29.34 2.60 -5.13
N ASP A 102 -30.67 2.65 -5.07
CA ASP A 102 -31.48 1.78 -4.21
C ASP A 102 -31.32 0.30 -4.59
N SER A 103 -31.28 0.01 -5.90
CA SER A 103 -31.02 -1.33 -6.39
C SER A 103 -29.59 -1.79 -6.08
N CYS A 104 -28.64 -0.89 -6.18
CA CYS A 104 -27.25 -1.17 -5.86
C CYS A 104 -27.03 -1.42 -4.36
N LEU A 105 -27.65 -0.61 -3.49
CA LEU A 105 -27.63 -0.81 -2.05
C LEU A 105 -28.22 -2.19 -1.67
N SER A 106 -29.25 -2.65 -2.34
CA SER A 106 -29.86 -3.97 -2.10
C SER A 106 -28.95 -5.14 -2.46
N LEU A 107 -28.03 -4.97 -3.39
CA LEU A 107 -27.14 -6.01 -3.90
C LEU A 107 -25.75 -5.99 -3.27
N SER A 108 -25.32 -4.85 -2.73
CA SER A 108 -23.95 -4.67 -2.20
C SER A 108 -23.84 -5.12 -0.74
N THR A 109 -22.68 -5.54 -0.29
CA THR A 109 -22.34 -5.83 1.11
C THR A 109 -21.49 -4.70 1.72
N LEU A 110 -20.81 -3.95 0.84
CA LEU A 110 -19.92 -2.86 1.22
C LEU A 110 -20.12 -1.68 0.27
N VAL A 111 -20.42 -0.51 0.79
CA VAL A 111 -20.64 0.71 0.00
C VAL A 111 -19.78 1.84 0.53
N PHE A 112 -19.03 2.46 -0.37
CA PHE A 112 -18.26 3.68 -0.08
C PHE A 112 -18.96 4.87 -0.73
N THR A 113 -19.11 5.96 0.00
CA THR A 113 -19.63 7.23 -0.54
C THR A 113 -18.54 8.30 -0.55
N SER A 114 -18.44 8.99 -1.69
CA SER A 114 -17.40 10.00 -1.94
C SER A 114 -17.91 11.06 -2.93
N THR A 115 -19.05 11.67 -2.62
CA THR A 115 -19.63 12.72 -3.47
C THR A 115 -19.52 14.10 -2.84
N ALA A 116 -19.65 15.15 -3.65
CA ALA A 116 -19.74 16.53 -3.18
C ALA A 116 -21.21 16.99 -3.03
N ALA A 117 -22.11 16.07 -2.67
CA ALA A 117 -23.49 16.43 -2.40
C ALA A 117 -23.58 17.24 -1.09
N ASN A 118 -24.41 18.29 -1.08
CA ASN A 118 -24.61 19.12 0.11
C ASN A 118 -25.55 18.47 1.13
N GLU A 119 -26.34 17.50 0.69
CA GLU A 119 -27.29 16.74 1.52
C GLU A 119 -26.99 15.25 1.42
N PRO A 120 -27.33 14.47 2.46
CA PRO A 120 -27.18 13.03 2.43
C PRO A 120 -27.94 12.42 1.23
N ILE A 121 -27.25 11.55 0.50
CA ILE A 121 -27.82 10.81 -0.64
C ILE A 121 -28.39 9.46 -0.21
N ILE A 122 -27.91 8.95 0.94
CA ILE A 122 -28.39 7.73 1.60
C ILE A 122 -28.99 8.16 2.94
N ASP A 123 -30.32 8.15 3.03
CA ASP A 123 -31.06 8.48 4.23
C ASP A 123 -31.72 7.22 4.85
N ALA A 124 -32.21 7.37 6.08
CA ALA A 124 -32.85 6.29 6.81
C ALA A 124 -34.10 5.74 6.08
N GLU A 125 -34.85 6.60 5.39
CA GLU A 125 -36.05 6.20 4.66
C GLU A 125 -35.72 5.22 3.51
N LYS A 126 -34.65 5.48 2.77
CA LYS A 126 -34.14 4.59 1.72
C LYS A 126 -33.65 3.27 2.32
N LEU A 127 -32.89 3.34 3.41
CA LEU A 127 -32.33 2.16 4.06
C LEU A 127 -33.41 1.26 4.65
N MET A 128 -34.50 1.80 5.19
CA MET A 128 -35.65 1.02 5.71
C MET A 128 -36.41 0.25 4.63
N LYS A 129 -36.38 0.72 3.38
CA LYS A 129 -37.01 0.07 2.24
C LYS A 129 -36.25 -1.16 1.74
N ILE A 130 -35.01 -1.32 2.19
CA ILE A 130 -34.14 -2.39 1.76
C ILE A 130 -34.31 -3.57 2.74
N ASP A 131 -34.96 -4.64 2.32
CA ASP A 131 -35.03 -5.90 3.10
C ASP A 131 -33.64 -6.59 3.05
N ARG A 132 -32.99 -6.67 4.21
CA ARG A 132 -31.59 -7.05 4.25
C ARG A 132 -31.22 -8.24 5.13
N LYS A 133 -30.63 -9.21 4.45
CA LYS A 133 -29.65 -10.21 4.94
C LYS A 133 -28.71 -10.49 3.74
N PRO A 134 -27.42 -10.21 3.75
CA PRO A 134 -26.51 -9.94 4.89
C PRO A 134 -26.39 -8.46 5.30
N LEU A 135 -25.59 -8.20 6.35
CA LEU A 135 -25.25 -6.86 6.86
C LEU A 135 -24.69 -5.96 5.75
N LEU A 136 -25.22 -4.73 5.65
CA LEU A 136 -24.68 -3.70 4.78
C LEU A 136 -23.74 -2.79 5.54
N ARG A 137 -22.49 -2.69 5.08
CA ARG A 137 -21.52 -1.73 5.60
C ARG A 137 -21.46 -0.52 4.70
N LEU A 138 -21.63 0.64 5.29
CA LEU A 138 -21.56 1.94 4.65
C LEU A 138 -20.36 2.70 5.19
N ILE A 139 -19.49 3.18 4.31
CA ILE A 139 -18.31 3.95 4.69
C ILE A 139 -18.34 5.28 3.95
N ASP A 140 -18.57 6.35 4.67
CA ASP A 140 -18.69 7.70 4.13
C ASP A 140 -17.37 8.46 4.23
N ILE A 141 -16.78 8.76 3.08
CA ILE A 141 -15.59 9.62 2.98
C ILE A 141 -15.93 10.98 2.36
N GLY A 142 -17.22 11.29 2.22
CA GLY A 142 -17.72 12.57 1.70
C GLY A 142 -17.71 13.68 2.75
N VAL A 143 -17.39 14.88 2.31
CA VAL A 143 -17.53 16.11 3.10
C VAL A 143 -18.23 17.13 2.19
N PRO A 144 -19.48 17.54 2.53
CA PRO A 144 -20.35 17.09 3.63
C PRO A 144 -20.72 15.59 3.58
N ARG A 145 -21.29 15.09 4.69
CA ARG A 145 -21.70 13.68 4.82
C ARG A 145 -22.71 13.28 3.74
N ASN A 146 -22.48 12.14 3.13
CA ASN A 146 -23.36 11.57 2.13
C ASN A 146 -24.38 10.57 2.70
N ILE A 147 -24.16 10.12 3.94
CA ILE A 147 -25.01 9.17 4.67
C ILE A 147 -25.56 9.88 5.90
N SER A 148 -26.84 9.72 6.15
CA SER A 148 -27.49 10.30 7.32
C SER A 148 -27.00 9.69 8.63
N SER A 149 -26.92 10.50 9.68
CA SER A 149 -26.36 10.08 10.98
C SER A 149 -27.17 9.00 11.69
N ASP A 150 -28.43 8.84 11.35
CA ASP A 150 -29.37 7.86 11.90
C ASP A 150 -29.30 6.48 11.20
N ALA A 151 -28.46 6.34 10.17
CA ALA A 151 -28.28 5.07 9.44
C ALA A 151 -27.95 3.89 10.36
N ASN A 152 -27.12 4.09 11.39
CA ASN A 152 -26.76 3.06 12.38
C ASN A 152 -27.92 2.59 13.28
N SER A 153 -29.04 3.32 13.29
CA SER A 153 -30.24 2.91 14.03
C SER A 153 -31.03 1.79 13.33
N ILE A 154 -30.68 1.48 12.07
CA ILE A 154 -31.40 0.54 11.23
C ILE A 154 -30.75 -0.84 11.36
N SER A 155 -31.56 -1.85 11.68
CA SER A 155 -31.09 -3.22 11.79
C SER A 155 -30.51 -3.72 10.46
N GLY A 156 -29.32 -4.33 10.51
CA GLY A 156 -28.63 -4.83 9.32
C GLY A 156 -27.80 -3.77 8.58
N ILE A 157 -27.65 -2.57 9.15
CA ILE A 157 -26.79 -1.50 8.63
C ILE A 157 -25.68 -1.19 9.65
N GLU A 158 -24.47 -1.03 9.15
CA GLU A 158 -23.30 -0.54 9.90
C GLU A 158 -22.71 0.62 9.11
N SER A 159 -22.72 1.84 9.66
CA SER A 159 -22.24 3.05 8.98
C SER A 159 -21.07 3.66 9.73
N HIS A 160 -20.04 4.04 9.00
CA HIS A 160 -18.85 4.74 9.47
C HIS A 160 -18.63 6.00 8.68
N ASP A 161 -18.14 7.03 9.33
CA ASP A 161 -17.87 8.33 8.72
C ASP A 161 -16.38 8.73 8.80
N VAL A 162 -16.09 9.95 8.35
CA VAL A 162 -14.72 10.49 8.32
C VAL A 162 -14.09 10.56 9.72
N ASP A 163 -14.88 10.78 10.76
CA ASP A 163 -14.36 10.88 12.13
C ASP A 163 -13.88 9.52 12.64
N ASP A 164 -14.62 8.44 12.35
CA ASP A 164 -14.20 7.06 12.62
C ASP A 164 -12.89 6.73 11.87
N LEU A 165 -12.78 7.20 10.62
CA LEU A 165 -11.57 6.98 9.80
C LEU A 165 -10.37 7.77 10.31
N GLN A 166 -10.56 8.97 10.88
CA GLN A 166 -9.48 9.74 11.47
C GLN A 166 -8.86 9.02 12.68
N GLU A 167 -9.67 8.33 13.48
CA GLU A 167 -9.16 7.53 14.59
C GLU A 167 -8.22 6.40 14.09
N VAL A 168 -8.61 5.71 13.00
CA VAL A 168 -7.76 4.68 12.36
C VAL A 168 -6.46 5.28 11.85
N VAL A 169 -6.51 6.43 11.18
CA VAL A 169 -5.33 7.14 10.68
C VAL A 169 -4.39 7.54 11.82
N SER A 170 -4.93 8.13 12.89
CA SER A 170 -4.14 8.58 14.04
C SER A 170 -3.42 7.42 14.72
N ARG A 171 -4.13 6.32 14.96
CA ARG A 171 -3.54 5.09 15.52
C ARG A 171 -2.40 4.54 14.67
N ASN A 172 -2.59 4.52 13.36
CA ASN A 172 -1.57 4.06 12.43
C ASN A 172 -0.37 5.02 12.33
N GLN A 173 -0.59 6.33 12.47
CA GLN A 173 0.49 7.31 12.53
C GLN A 173 1.36 7.14 13.78
N GLU A 174 0.75 6.93 14.94
CA GLU A 174 1.48 6.65 16.20
C GLU A 174 2.31 5.36 16.09
N ALA A 175 1.73 4.30 15.53
CA ALA A 175 2.45 3.05 15.30
C ALA A 175 3.65 3.27 14.36
N ARG A 176 3.47 4.05 13.28
CA ARG A 176 4.55 4.39 12.35
C ARG A 176 5.67 5.21 12.98
N GLN A 177 5.35 6.13 13.88
CA GLN A 177 6.39 6.88 14.60
C GLN A 177 7.29 5.97 15.42
N LYS A 178 6.73 4.95 16.08
CA LYS A 178 7.54 3.94 16.80
C LYS A 178 8.44 3.15 15.83
N LEU A 179 7.87 2.68 14.73
CA LEU A 179 8.63 1.97 13.70
C LEU A 179 9.70 2.84 13.03
N ALA A 180 9.47 4.16 12.92
CA ALA A 180 10.47 5.10 12.41
C ALA A 180 11.70 5.19 13.32
N LEU A 181 11.52 5.18 14.64
CA LEU A 181 12.62 5.14 15.60
C LEU A 181 13.44 3.84 15.49
N GLU A 182 12.77 2.70 15.30
CA GLU A 182 13.46 1.43 15.05
C GLU A 182 14.25 1.46 13.74
N ALA A 183 13.67 2.05 12.68
CA ALA A 183 14.33 2.23 11.41
C ALA A 183 15.56 3.15 11.51
N GLU A 184 15.52 4.18 12.34
CA GLU A 184 16.63 5.10 12.58
C GLU A 184 17.86 4.37 13.15
N VAL A 185 17.67 3.49 14.12
CA VAL A 185 18.73 2.64 14.67
C VAL A 185 19.38 1.76 13.61
N LEU A 186 18.57 1.13 12.74
CA LEU A 186 19.09 0.32 11.63
C LEU A 186 19.89 1.15 10.62
N ILE A 187 19.42 2.37 10.33
CA ILE A 187 20.12 3.29 9.42
C ILE A 187 21.46 3.72 10.02
N GLU A 188 21.51 4.03 11.31
CA GLU A 188 22.76 4.38 11.99
C GLU A 188 23.78 3.25 11.94
N GLU A 189 23.35 2.02 12.17
CA GLU A 189 24.19 0.82 12.05
C GLU A 189 24.75 0.67 10.64
N GLU A 190 23.92 0.78 9.62
CA GLU A 190 24.34 0.71 8.21
C GLU A 190 25.30 1.84 7.83
N CYS A 191 25.06 3.05 8.33
CA CYS A 191 25.96 4.18 8.12
C CYS A 191 27.34 3.93 8.73
N ARG A 192 27.39 3.36 9.93
CA ARG A 192 28.66 3.00 10.59
C ARG A 192 29.43 1.98 9.76
N ILE A 193 28.76 0.89 9.32
CA ILE A 193 29.38 -0.13 8.46
C ILE A 193 29.88 0.48 7.15
N PHE A 194 29.12 1.39 6.56
CA PHE A 194 29.52 2.08 5.34
C PHE A 194 30.75 2.97 5.56
N LEU A 195 30.82 3.71 6.66
CA LEU A 195 31.96 4.58 6.98
C LEU A 195 33.21 3.74 7.24
N GLU A 196 33.12 2.64 7.98
CA GLU A 196 34.22 1.71 8.20
C GLU A 196 34.78 1.16 6.87
N TRP A 197 33.86 0.76 5.95
CA TRP A 197 34.27 0.34 4.62
C TRP A 197 34.91 1.48 3.83
N TRP A 198 34.33 2.68 3.87
CA TRP A 198 34.86 3.86 3.18
C TRP A 198 36.28 4.19 3.65
N ASP A 199 36.50 4.21 4.95
CA ASP A 199 37.80 4.45 5.54
C ASP A 199 38.83 3.38 5.14
N SER A 200 38.40 2.14 4.98
CA SER A 200 39.28 1.06 4.52
C SER A 200 39.82 1.28 3.10
N LEU A 201 39.10 2.06 2.27
CA LEU A 201 39.57 2.39 0.92
C LEU A 201 40.85 3.23 0.90
N ALA A 202 41.14 3.96 1.96
CA ALA A 202 42.38 4.70 2.11
C ALA A 202 43.63 3.79 2.06
N ALA A 203 43.50 2.50 2.41
CA ALA A 203 44.60 1.55 2.30
C ALA A 203 44.85 1.03 0.87
N VAL A 204 43.93 1.23 -0.07
CA VAL A 204 44.01 0.67 -1.43
C VAL A 204 45.28 1.15 -2.19
N PRO A 205 45.66 2.43 -2.16
CA PRO A 205 46.92 2.90 -2.81
C PRO A 205 48.13 2.19 -2.25
N THR A 206 48.22 2.02 -0.93
CA THR A 206 49.32 1.34 -0.25
C THR A 206 49.42 -0.12 -0.64
N ILE A 207 48.27 -0.81 -0.69
CA ILE A 207 48.17 -2.22 -1.12
C ILE A 207 48.64 -2.36 -2.57
N ASN A 208 48.21 -1.46 -3.45
CA ASN A 208 48.62 -1.46 -4.86
C ASN A 208 50.11 -1.19 -5.04
N CYS A 209 50.69 -0.25 -4.27
CA CYS A 209 52.14 0.03 -4.27
C CYS A 209 52.90 -1.20 -3.84
N LEU A 210 52.51 -1.85 -2.74
CA LEU A 210 53.15 -3.09 -2.23
C LEU A 210 53.06 -4.23 -3.27
N ARG A 211 51.90 -4.46 -3.86
CA ARG A 211 51.72 -5.48 -4.92
C ARG A 211 52.62 -5.20 -6.13
N SER A 212 52.70 -3.98 -6.57
CA SER A 212 53.53 -3.60 -7.71
C SER A 212 55.04 -3.80 -7.39
N GLY A 213 55.44 -3.44 -6.19
CA GLY A 213 56.83 -3.67 -5.72
C GLY A 213 57.17 -5.15 -5.67
N LEU A 214 56.30 -5.96 -5.08
CA LEU A 214 56.51 -7.42 -5.02
C LEU A 214 56.53 -8.07 -6.41
N GLU A 215 55.69 -7.61 -7.32
CA GLU A 215 55.66 -8.12 -8.71
C GLU A 215 56.94 -7.73 -9.48
N SER A 216 57.50 -6.54 -9.23
CA SER A 216 58.77 -6.14 -9.79
C SER A 216 59.92 -7.03 -9.32
N ILE A 217 60.01 -7.26 -8.01
CA ILE A 217 61.00 -8.18 -7.42
C ILE A 217 60.85 -9.58 -7.99
N ARG A 218 59.64 -10.09 -8.05
CA ARG A 218 59.34 -11.42 -8.64
C ARG A 218 59.86 -11.53 -10.09
N LYS A 219 59.59 -10.51 -10.92
CA LYS A 219 60.06 -10.49 -12.31
C LYS A 219 61.54 -10.45 -12.41
N GLU A 220 62.23 -9.62 -11.60
CA GLU A 220 63.67 -9.50 -11.58
C GLU A 220 64.33 -10.84 -11.15
N GLU A 221 63.84 -11.46 -10.09
CA GLU A 221 64.41 -12.73 -9.60
C GLU A 221 64.14 -13.87 -10.59
N LEU A 222 62.94 -13.89 -11.23
CA LEU A 222 62.63 -14.83 -12.28
C LEU A 222 63.59 -14.68 -13.48
N GLN A 223 63.83 -13.45 -13.92
CA GLN A 223 64.74 -13.16 -15.02
C GLN A 223 66.20 -13.58 -14.70
N LYS A 224 66.68 -13.29 -13.48
CA LYS A 224 67.96 -13.74 -12.99
C LYS A 224 68.08 -15.30 -12.97
N ALA A 225 67.04 -15.96 -12.50
CA ALA A 225 66.98 -17.41 -12.49
C ALA A 225 67.01 -18.02 -13.91
N LEU A 226 66.20 -17.49 -14.82
CA LEU A 226 66.17 -17.92 -16.23
C LEU A 226 67.50 -17.68 -16.95
N SER A 227 68.18 -16.54 -16.70
CA SER A 227 69.50 -16.27 -17.30
C SER A 227 70.60 -17.19 -16.81
N ARG A 228 70.50 -17.73 -15.54
CA ARG A 228 71.45 -18.71 -14.99
C ARG A 228 71.22 -20.13 -15.57
N MET A 229 70.01 -20.43 -16.05
CA MET A 229 69.65 -21.76 -16.57
C MET A 229 70.14 -21.99 -18.01
N GLY A 230 70.55 -20.94 -18.76
CA GLY A 230 71.09 -21.05 -20.09
C GLY A 230 70.03 -21.26 -21.20
N PRO A 231 70.43 -21.20 -22.49
CA PRO A 231 69.48 -21.22 -23.62
C PRO A 231 68.76 -22.54 -23.87
N ASP A 232 69.17 -23.63 -23.21
CA ASP A 232 68.59 -24.97 -23.40
C ASP A 232 67.44 -25.29 -22.46
N PHE A 233 66.99 -24.34 -21.65
CA PHE A 233 65.84 -24.53 -20.77
C PHE A 233 64.55 -24.39 -21.57
N SER A 234 64.08 -25.47 -22.18
CA SER A 234 62.71 -25.57 -22.70
C SER A 234 61.79 -25.88 -21.51
N ALA A 235 60.76 -25.04 -21.31
CA ALA A 235 59.69 -25.37 -20.41
C ALA A 235 59.06 -26.71 -20.84
N ARG A 236 59.44 -27.79 -20.14
CA ARG A 236 58.65 -29.03 -20.18
C ARG A 236 57.41 -28.79 -19.32
N GLU A 237 56.25 -29.09 -19.95
CA GLU A 237 54.85 -29.01 -19.52
C GLU A 237 54.58 -29.03 -18.05
#